data_08de6e91ff97257ffbd303fc7035b5e4
#
_entry.id   08de6e91ff97257ffbd303fc7035b5e4
#
_cell.length_a   1.000
_cell.length_b   1.000
_cell.length_c   1.000
_cell.angle_alpha   90.00
_cell.angle_beta   90.00
_cell.angle_gamma   90.00
#
_symmetry.space_group_name_H-M   'P 1'
#
loop_
_entity.id
_entity.type
_entity.pdbx_description
1 polymer ?
#
loop_
_entity_poly.entity_id
_entity_poly.type
_entity_poly.pdbx_seq_one_letter_code
_entity_poly.pdbx_strand_id
1 'polypeptide(L)'
;MSGHNISESHVLCHSGQLFLQPVWDRLRSREAFTQSPFFPVIFSITTYVGCCLPFAILDVLCPWVPALRGYKIQPDFSPTARQLLPCLGQTLYQHLVFVFPATLLHWASGPALLPPDAPELLQLVTHVVLCLLLFDAEFFVWHVLHHKVPWLYRTFHKMHHKNSPSFALATQYMSSWELFSLGFFDMVNITLLQCHPLTVMVFHVVNIWLSVEDHSGYEFPWSTHKLVPFGWYGGVAHHDLHHSQFNCNFAPYFTHWDRLLGTLQPAHAK
;
A
#
# COMPACT_ATOMS: atom_id res chain seq x y z
N MET A 1 -39.14 -1.22 -27.22
CA MET A 1 -38.83 -1.61 -25.84
C MET A 1 -37.39 -1.23 -25.56
N SER A 2 -37.07 0.04 -25.30
CA SER A 2 -35.69 0.47 -24.97
C SER A 2 -35.64 1.72 -24.08
N GLY A 3 -36.67 1.93 -23.24
CA GLY A 3 -36.78 3.12 -22.39
C GLY A 3 -36.43 2.94 -20.90
N HIS A 4 -36.24 1.71 -20.43
CA HIS A 4 -36.08 1.47 -18.96
C HIS A 4 -34.62 1.40 -18.45
N ASN A 5 -33.64 1.10 -19.31
CA ASN A 5 -32.28 0.93 -18.84
C ASN A 5 -31.50 2.23 -18.63
N ILE A 6 -31.90 3.33 -19.25
CA ILE A 6 -31.20 4.63 -19.12
C ILE A 6 -31.54 5.31 -17.78
N SER A 7 -32.77 5.13 -17.30
CA SER A 7 -33.24 5.73 -16.04
C SER A 7 -32.59 5.09 -14.79
N GLU A 8 -32.46 3.77 -14.79
CA GLU A 8 -31.86 3.06 -13.64
C GLU A 8 -30.34 3.29 -13.51
N SER A 9 -29.62 3.34 -14.64
CA SER A 9 -28.19 3.65 -14.62
C SER A 9 -27.92 5.09 -14.16
N HIS A 10 -28.71 6.06 -14.57
CA HIS A 10 -28.61 7.44 -14.09
C HIS A 10 -28.96 7.59 -12.60
N VAL A 11 -29.95 6.85 -12.09
CA VAL A 11 -30.33 6.89 -10.67
C VAL A 11 -29.26 6.24 -9.78
N LEU A 12 -28.67 5.12 -10.20
CA LEU A 12 -27.57 4.47 -9.48
C LEU A 12 -26.28 5.32 -9.50
N CYS A 13 -26.01 5.99 -10.63
CA CYS A 13 -24.89 6.91 -10.79
C CYS A 13 -25.01 8.12 -9.85
N HIS A 14 -26.18 8.76 -9.80
CA HIS A 14 -26.45 9.88 -8.88
C HIS A 14 -26.42 9.48 -7.41
N SER A 15 -26.88 8.28 -7.05
CA SER A 15 -26.86 7.83 -5.64
C SER A 15 -25.45 7.57 -5.12
N GLY A 16 -24.54 7.04 -5.96
CA GLY A 16 -23.15 6.82 -5.59
C GLY A 16 -22.33 8.11 -5.44
N GLN A 17 -22.63 9.12 -6.27
CA GLN A 17 -22.04 10.44 -6.19
C GLN A 17 -22.50 11.18 -4.92
N LEU A 18 -23.80 11.12 -4.61
CA LEU A 18 -24.36 11.68 -3.38
C LEU A 18 -23.76 11.05 -2.10
N PHE A 19 -23.37 9.77 -2.14
CA PHE A 19 -22.78 9.11 -0.98
C PHE A 19 -21.37 9.64 -0.65
N LEU A 20 -20.54 9.92 -1.65
CA LEU A 20 -19.18 10.40 -1.46
C LEU A 20 -19.09 11.93 -1.31
N GLN A 21 -20.09 12.66 -1.78
CA GLN A 21 -20.09 14.13 -1.80
C GLN A 21 -19.88 14.76 -0.42
N PRO A 22 -20.54 14.33 0.68
CA PRO A 22 -20.32 14.93 2.00
C PRO A 22 -18.88 14.81 2.50
N VAL A 23 -18.23 13.68 2.20
CA VAL A 23 -16.81 13.46 2.55
C VAL A 23 -15.93 14.39 1.72
N TRP A 24 -16.20 14.48 0.43
CA TRP A 24 -15.46 15.33 -0.49
C TRP A 24 -15.61 16.81 -0.16
N ASP A 25 -16.82 17.29 0.13
CA ASP A 25 -17.09 18.68 0.53
C ASP A 25 -16.36 19.05 1.83
N ARG A 26 -16.26 18.10 2.77
CA ARG A 26 -15.49 18.33 4.00
C ARG A 26 -13.99 18.47 3.74
N LEU A 27 -13.43 17.73 2.78
CA LEU A 27 -12.03 17.89 2.36
C LEU A 27 -11.83 19.23 1.64
N ARG A 28 -12.73 19.59 0.73
CA ARG A 28 -12.72 20.85 0.00
C ARG A 28 -12.91 22.07 0.92
N SER A 29 -13.73 21.96 1.95
CA SER A 29 -13.92 23.06 2.92
C SER A 29 -12.64 23.44 3.67
N ARG A 30 -11.59 22.62 3.58
CA ARG A 30 -10.26 22.87 4.12
C ARG A 30 -9.22 23.10 3.03
N GLU A 31 -9.61 23.72 1.95
CA GLU A 31 -8.83 23.91 0.73
C GLU A 31 -7.42 24.45 1.00
N ALA A 32 -7.27 25.45 1.86
CA ALA A 32 -5.97 26.01 2.24
C ALA A 32 -4.98 24.97 2.78
N PHE A 33 -5.48 23.93 3.42
CA PHE A 33 -4.66 22.81 3.90
C PHE A 33 -4.52 21.71 2.86
N THR A 34 -5.63 21.27 2.23
CA THR A 34 -5.64 20.15 1.28
C THR A 34 -4.87 20.46 -0.01
N GLN A 35 -4.76 21.74 -0.38
CA GLN A 35 -3.94 22.19 -1.50
C GLN A 35 -2.51 22.60 -1.09
N SER A 36 -2.16 22.54 0.20
CA SER A 36 -0.82 22.87 0.66
C SER A 36 0.19 21.74 0.38
N PRO A 37 1.49 22.05 0.23
CA PRO A 37 2.52 21.03 0.07
C PRO A 37 2.69 20.14 1.30
N PHE A 38 2.15 20.53 2.45
CA PHE A 38 2.19 19.76 3.69
C PHE A 38 1.18 18.62 3.70
N PHE A 39 0.04 18.78 3.03
CA PHE A 39 -1.05 17.79 3.06
C PHE A 39 -0.60 16.40 2.61
N PRO A 40 0.03 16.21 1.43
CA PRO A 40 0.43 14.87 0.98
C PRO A 40 1.42 14.20 1.95
N VAL A 41 2.34 14.97 2.54
CA VAL A 41 3.34 14.46 3.48
C VAL A 41 2.69 14.01 4.78
N ILE A 42 1.85 14.86 5.38
CA ILE A 42 1.13 14.55 6.63
C ILE A 42 0.18 13.37 6.39
N PHE A 43 -0.55 13.37 5.28
CA PHE A 43 -1.46 12.30 4.91
C PHE A 43 -0.74 10.96 4.76
N SER A 44 0.40 10.94 4.05
CA SER A 44 1.18 9.72 3.85
C SER A 44 1.76 9.19 5.17
N ILE A 45 2.40 10.04 5.99
CA ILE A 45 2.96 9.61 7.28
C ILE A 45 1.85 9.11 8.21
N THR A 46 0.73 9.84 8.32
CA THR A 46 -0.37 9.46 9.23
C THR A 46 -1.06 8.18 8.78
N THR A 47 -1.23 7.98 7.47
CA THR A 47 -1.75 6.72 6.91
C THR A 47 -0.82 5.57 7.24
N TYR A 48 0.47 5.70 6.95
CA TYR A 48 1.44 4.63 7.20
C TYR A 48 1.53 4.27 8.70
N VAL A 49 1.73 5.27 9.57
CA VAL A 49 1.80 5.03 11.02
C VAL A 49 0.48 4.48 11.56
N GLY A 50 -0.65 5.01 11.06
CA GLY A 50 -1.98 4.51 11.42
C GLY A 50 -2.21 3.04 11.04
N CYS A 51 -1.76 2.63 9.86
CA CYS A 51 -1.81 1.22 9.42
C CYS A 51 -0.85 0.31 10.24
N CYS A 52 0.32 0.82 10.63
CA CYS A 52 1.27 0.06 11.43
C CYS A 52 0.86 -0.08 12.91
N LEU A 53 0.12 0.89 13.43
CA LEU A 53 -0.21 1.00 14.88
C LEU A 53 -0.94 -0.24 15.41
N PRO A 54 -1.97 -0.81 14.77
CA PRO A 54 -2.62 -2.03 15.25
C PRO A 54 -1.63 -3.18 15.47
N PHE A 55 -0.75 -3.42 14.51
CA PHE A 55 0.23 -4.49 14.57
C PHE A 55 1.31 -4.22 15.62
N ALA A 56 1.75 -2.97 15.78
CA ALA A 56 2.67 -2.58 16.84
C ALA A 56 2.07 -2.80 18.23
N ILE A 57 0.77 -2.51 18.41
CA ILE A 57 0.04 -2.81 19.64
C ILE A 57 0.00 -4.33 19.87
N LEU A 58 -0.30 -5.13 18.84
CA LEU A 58 -0.31 -6.59 18.94
C LEU A 58 1.07 -7.14 19.33
N ASP A 59 2.16 -6.58 18.79
CA ASP A 59 3.52 -6.99 19.16
C ASP A 59 3.84 -6.71 20.64
N VAL A 60 3.38 -5.57 21.18
CA VAL A 60 3.50 -5.25 22.59
C VAL A 60 2.64 -6.15 23.48
N LEU A 61 1.44 -6.53 23.02
CA LEU A 61 0.51 -7.38 23.78
C LEU A 61 0.85 -8.88 23.69
N CYS A 62 1.54 -9.30 22.64
CA CYS A 62 1.81 -10.72 22.38
C CYS A 62 2.49 -11.48 23.53
N PRO A 63 3.45 -10.90 24.30
CA PRO A 63 4.02 -11.54 25.47
C PRO A 63 3.00 -11.82 26.58
N TRP A 64 1.98 -10.97 26.70
CA TRP A 64 0.97 -11.01 27.75
C TRP A 64 -0.29 -11.79 27.37
N VAL A 65 -0.54 -11.95 26.06
CA VAL A 65 -1.73 -12.63 25.51
C VAL A 65 -1.29 -13.80 24.63
N PRO A 66 -1.10 -15.00 25.20
CA PRO A 66 -0.55 -16.16 24.47
C PRO A 66 -1.34 -16.53 23.22
N ALA A 67 -2.65 -16.29 23.18
CA ALA A 67 -3.50 -16.54 22.02
C ALA A 67 -3.05 -15.75 20.76
N LEU A 68 -2.41 -14.59 20.91
CA LEU A 68 -1.89 -13.81 19.79
C LEU A 68 -0.74 -14.50 19.06
N ARG A 69 0.03 -15.33 19.75
CA ARG A 69 1.11 -16.13 19.14
C ARG A 69 0.60 -17.10 18.07
N GLY A 70 -0.64 -17.56 18.22
CA GLY A 70 -1.28 -18.44 17.24
C GLY A 70 -1.50 -17.79 15.88
N TYR A 71 -1.57 -16.46 15.83
CA TYR A 71 -1.72 -15.70 14.59
C TYR A 71 -0.39 -15.23 14.00
N LYS A 72 0.73 -15.38 14.69
CA LYS A 72 2.05 -15.00 14.16
C LYS A 72 2.59 -16.03 13.18
N ILE A 73 3.16 -15.57 12.07
CA ILE A 73 3.94 -16.42 11.15
C ILE A 73 5.17 -16.97 11.89
N GLN A 74 5.86 -16.09 12.63
CA GLN A 74 7.02 -16.43 13.46
C GLN A 74 6.66 -16.22 14.95
N PRO A 75 6.17 -17.27 15.66
CA PRO A 75 5.58 -17.13 17.00
C PRO A 75 6.52 -16.57 18.07
N ASP A 76 7.82 -16.84 17.94
CA ASP A 76 8.84 -16.44 18.91
C ASP A 76 9.50 -15.10 18.58
N PHE A 77 9.13 -14.48 17.44
CA PHE A 77 9.67 -13.20 17.06
C PHE A 77 8.78 -12.05 17.54
N SER A 78 9.40 -11.03 18.14
CA SER A 78 8.79 -9.72 18.38
C SER A 78 9.84 -8.64 18.12
N PRO A 79 9.51 -7.57 17.37
CA PRO A 79 10.48 -6.54 17.04
C PRO A 79 10.90 -5.77 18.30
N THR A 80 12.19 -5.48 18.38
CA THR A 80 12.79 -4.71 19.47
C THR A 80 12.81 -3.21 19.13
N ALA A 81 12.94 -2.34 20.15
CA ALA A 81 13.11 -0.91 19.91
C ALA A 81 14.31 -0.60 18.99
N ARG A 82 15.37 -1.42 19.02
CA ARG A 82 16.54 -1.30 18.13
C ARG A 82 16.20 -1.55 16.67
N GLN A 83 15.12 -2.27 16.38
CA GLN A 83 14.60 -2.51 15.03
C GLN A 83 13.54 -1.47 14.65
N LEU A 84 12.64 -1.13 15.57
CA LEU A 84 11.54 -0.19 15.32
C LEU A 84 12.03 1.25 15.08
N LEU A 85 12.95 1.76 15.91
CA LEU A 85 13.41 3.15 15.83
C LEU A 85 14.13 3.49 14.51
N PRO A 86 15.03 2.65 13.96
CA PRO A 86 15.58 2.91 12.64
C PRO A 86 14.55 2.89 11.52
N CYS A 87 13.53 2.02 11.59
CA CYS A 87 12.46 1.98 10.59
C CYS A 87 11.67 3.29 10.60
N LEU A 88 11.22 3.74 11.77
CA LEU A 88 10.53 5.02 11.92
C LEU A 88 11.42 6.19 11.48
N GLY A 89 12.69 6.20 11.91
CA GLY A 89 13.67 7.22 11.52
C GLY A 89 13.86 7.31 10.01
N GLN A 90 13.95 6.16 9.31
CA GLN A 90 14.08 6.09 7.86
C GLN A 90 12.82 6.63 7.16
N THR A 91 11.63 6.26 7.63
CA THR A 91 10.37 6.80 7.09
C THR A 91 10.32 8.33 7.23
N LEU A 92 10.59 8.87 8.42
CA LEU A 92 10.60 10.31 8.65
C LEU A 92 11.65 11.03 7.80
N TYR A 93 12.87 10.47 7.74
CA TYR A 93 13.94 10.99 6.88
C TYR A 93 13.50 11.06 5.42
N GLN A 94 12.94 9.99 4.88
CA GLN A 94 12.50 9.94 3.48
C GLN A 94 11.37 10.95 3.21
N HIS A 95 10.42 11.08 4.11
CA HIS A 95 9.33 12.05 3.94
C HIS A 95 9.81 13.50 4.03
N LEU A 96 10.74 13.81 4.94
CA LEU A 96 11.25 15.18 5.09
C LEU A 96 12.25 15.57 4.00
N VAL A 97 13.11 14.64 3.59
CA VAL A 97 14.22 14.96 2.67
C VAL A 97 13.84 14.77 1.21
N PHE A 98 12.89 13.89 0.90
CA PHE A 98 12.55 13.57 -0.49
C PHE A 98 11.08 13.88 -0.81
N VAL A 99 10.13 13.37 -0.02
CA VAL A 99 8.71 13.54 -0.35
C VAL A 99 8.30 15.00 -0.21
N PHE A 100 8.65 15.66 0.90
CA PHE A 100 8.28 17.06 1.12
C PHE A 100 8.87 18.02 0.06
N PRO A 101 10.17 17.97 -0.30
CA PRO A 101 10.67 18.79 -1.39
C PRO A 101 9.99 18.51 -2.74
N ALA A 102 9.67 17.24 -3.04
CA ALA A 102 8.96 16.89 -4.26
C ALA A 102 7.53 17.46 -4.27
N THR A 103 6.80 17.38 -3.15
CA THR A 103 5.46 18.00 -3.03
C THR A 103 5.52 19.52 -3.07
N LEU A 104 6.54 20.12 -2.49
CA LEU A 104 6.75 21.56 -2.56
C LEU A 104 7.03 22.04 -3.99
N LEU A 105 7.86 21.31 -4.73
CA LEU A 105 8.15 21.59 -6.14
C LEU A 105 6.89 21.43 -7.01
N HIS A 106 6.13 20.36 -6.79
CA HIS A 106 4.85 20.18 -7.47
C HIS A 106 3.86 21.30 -7.15
N TRP A 107 3.73 21.69 -5.89
CA TRP A 107 2.88 22.78 -5.46
C TRP A 107 3.29 24.13 -6.09
N ALA A 108 4.59 24.40 -6.23
CA ALA A 108 5.11 25.61 -6.87
C ALA A 108 4.77 25.68 -8.37
N SER A 109 4.50 24.55 -9.04
CA SER A 109 4.04 24.51 -10.43
C SER A 109 2.54 24.82 -10.59
N GLY A 110 1.80 24.89 -9.48
CA GLY A 110 0.38 25.19 -9.39
C GLY A 110 -0.34 24.28 -8.40
N PRO A 111 -1.30 24.83 -7.61
CA PRO A 111 -2.03 24.02 -6.65
C PRO A 111 -2.87 22.93 -7.35
N ALA A 112 -3.04 21.81 -6.67
CA ALA A 112 -3.89 20.73 -7.16
C ALA A 112 -5.35 21.21 -7.32
N LEU A 113 -5.94 20.90 -8.47
CA LEU A 113 -7.35 21.22 -8.71
C LEU A 113 -8.23 20.28 -7.84
N LEU A 114 -9.16 20.89 -7.11
CA LEU A 114 -10.18 20.16 -6.34
C LEU A 114 -11.54 20.32 -7.07
N PRO A 115 -11.95 19.32 -7.90
CA PRO A 115 -13.21 19.41 -8.63
C PRO A 115 -14.40 19.59 -7.68
N PRO A 116 -15.49 20.26 -8.11
CA PRO A 116 -16.66 20.47 -7.25
C PRO A 116 -17.34 19.18 -6.86
N ASP A 117 -17.42 18.23 -7.79
CA ASP A 117 -18.16 16.98 -7.63
C ASP A 117 -17.24 15.85 -7.16
N ALA A 118 -17.74 15.01 -6.27
CA ALA A 118 -17.08 13.77 -5.88
C ALA A 118 -17.11 12.76 -7.05
N PRO A 119 -16.18 11.78 -7.08
CA PRO A 119 -16.25 10.71 -8.07
C PRO A 119 -17.45 9.79 -7.80
N GLU A 120 -17.95 9.15 -8.83
CA GLU A 120 -18.91 8.07 -8.66
C GLU A 120 -18.28 6.90 -7.91
N LEU A 121 -19.05 6.25 -7.04
CA LEU A 121 -18.54 5.14 -6.22
C LEU A 121 -17.96 4.00 -7.09
N LEU A 122 -18.66 3.64 -8.17
CA LEU A 122 -18.19 2.60 -9.09
C LEU A 122 -16.87 3.02 -9.79
N GLN A 123 -16.78 4.28 -10.22
CA GLN A 123 -15.55 4.82 -10.81
C GLN A 123 -14.39 4.80 -9.80
N LEU A 124 -14.64 5.25 -8.56
CA LEU A 124 -13.63 5.21 -7.50
C LEU A 124 -13.11 3.79 -7.29
N VAL A 125 -14.01 2.82 -7.08
CA VAL A 125 -13.63 1.41 -6.84
C VAL A 125 -12.89 0.84 -8.04
N THR A 126 -13.38 1.08 -9.26
CA THR A 126 -12.72 0.60 -10.49
C THR A 126 -11.32 1.17 -10.64
N HIS A 127 -11.14 2.48 -10.42
CA HIS A 127 -9.82 3.11 -10.53
C HIS A 127 -8.86 2.63 -9.44
N VAL A 128 -9.33 2.43 -8.19
CA VAL A 128 -8.51 1.84 -7.12
C VAL A 128 -8.03 0.44 -7.49
N VAL A 129 -8.92 -0.42 -7.98
CA VAL A 129 -8.56 -1.79 -8.40
C VAL A 129 -7.59 -1.76 -9.58
N LEU A 130 -7.83 -0.90 -10.58
CA LEU A 130 -6.91 -0.77 -11.73
C LEU A 130 -5.54 -0.25 -11.31
N CYS A 131 -5.46 0.76 -10.42
CA CYS A 131 -4.20 1.24 -9.87
C CYS A 131 -3.44 0.12 -9.14
N LEU A 132 -4.12 -0.70 -8.33
CA LEU A 132 -3.50 -1.83 -7.64
C LEU A 132 -2.96 -2.88 -8.62
N LEU A 133 -3.71 -3.21 -9.67
CA LEU A 133 -3.29 -4.19 -10.68
C LEU A 133 -2.09 -3.69 -11.50
N LEU A 134 -2.09 -2.42 -11.89
CA LEU A 134 -0.98 -1.80 -12.62
C LEU A 134 0.27 -1.71 -11.74
N PHE A 135 0.12 -1.21 -10.50
CA PHE A 135 1.20 -1.14 -9.53
C PHE A 135 1.81 -2.53 -9.25
N ASP A 136 0.98 -3.54 -9.07
CA ASP A 136 1.43 -4.92 -8.84
C ASP A 136 2.26 -5.45 -10.02
N ALA A 137 1.83 -5.19 -11.26
CA ALA A 137 2.56 -5.58 -12.46
C ALA A 137 3.92 -4.88 -12.58
N GLU A 138 3.94 -3.56 -12.38
CA GLU A 138 5.16 -2.73 -12.46
C GLU A 138 6.15 -3.11 -11.36
N PHE A 139 5.65 -3.22 -10.13
CA PHE A 139 6.48 -3.61 -8.99
C PHE A 139 6.98 -5.04 -9.13
N PHE A 140 6.19 -5.99 -9.62
CA PHE A 140 6.64 -7.35 -9.89
C PHE A 140 7.86 -7.37 -10.82
N VAL A 141 7.80 -6.66 -11.94
CA VAL A 141 8.93 -6.58 -12.89
C VAL A 141 10.15 -5.94 -12.22
N TRP A 142 9.95 -4.80 -11.54
CA TRP A 142 11.00 -4.11 -10.79
C TRP A 142 11.64 -5.03 -9.75
N HIS A 143 10.85 -5.75 -8.99
CA HIS A 143 11.25 -6.62 -7.88
C HIS A 143 12.07 -7.82 -8.37
N VAL A 144 11.58 -8.50 -9.42
CA VAL A 144 12.33 -9.59 -10.06
C VAL A 144 13.70 -9.10 -10.55
N LEU A 145 13.76 -7.95 -11.22
CA LEU A 145 15.03 -7.37 -11.69
C LEU A 145 15.98 -7.07 -10.54
N HIS A 146 15.47 -6.49 -9.44
CA HIS A 146 16.27 -6.14 -8.27
C HIS A 146 16.74 -7.38 -7.50
N HIS A 147 16.08 -8.52 -7.62
CA HIS A 147 16.56 -9.79 -7.07
C HIS A 147 17.49 -10.55 -8.02
N LYS A 148 17.25 -10.51 -9.34
CA LYS A 148 18.05 -11.28 -10.32
C LYS A 148 19.36 -10.61 -10.70
N VAL A 149 19.44 -9.28 -10.59
CA VAL A 149 20.68 -8.52 -10.88
C VAL A 149 21.42 -8.20 -9.56
N PRO A 150 22.55 -8.85 -9.25
CA PRO A 150 23.20 -8.72 -7.94
C PRO A 150 23.58 -7.29 -7.56
N TRP A 151 23.91 -6.44 -8.54
CA TRP A 151 24.23 -5.05 -8.30
C TRP A 151 23.00 -4.26 -7.86
N LEU A 152 21.85 -4.42 -8.52
CA LEU A 152 20.59 -3.77 -8.15
C LEU A 152 20.14 -4.19 -6.74
N TYR A 153 20.22 -5.50 -6.45
CA TYR A 153 19.89 -6.02 -5.12
C TYR A 153 20.76 -5.36 -4.04
N ARG A 154 22.09 -5.45 -4.18
CA ARG A 154 23.02 -4.98 -3.16
C ARG A 154 22.94 -3.47 -2.92
N THR A 155 22.68 -2.71 -3.99
CA THR A 155 22.69 -1.24 -3.93
C THR A 155 21.36 -0.67 -3.46
N PHE A 156 20.24 -1.24 -3.91
CA PHE A 156 18.94 -0.58 -3.76
C PHE A 156 17.95 -1.38 -2.92
N HIS A 157 17.89 -2.71 -3.02
CA HIS A 157 16.83 -3.52 -2.44
C HIS A 157 17.23 -4.28 -1.17
N LYS A 158 18.50 -4.54 -0.95
CA LYS A 158 19.02 -5.26 0.23
C LYS A 158 18.59 -4.62 1.55
N MET A 159 18.41 -3.31 1.58
CA MET A 159 17.98 -2.59 2.78
C MET A 159 16.59 -3.04 3.22
N HIS A 160 15.67 -3.22 2.28
CA HIS A 160 14.32 -3.71 2.52
C HIS A 160 14.31 -5.11 3.17
N HIS A 161 15.18 -6.00 2.71
CA HIS A 161 15.34 -7.36 3.24
C HIS A 161 16.16 -7.47 4.54
N LYS A 162 16.55 -6.35 5.16
CA LYS A 162 17.35 -6.38 6.39
C LYS A 162 16.58 -6.92 7.59
N ASN A 163 15.27 -6.66 7.64
CA ASN A 163 14.40 -7.10 8.71
C ASN A 163 13.70 -8.42 8.30
N SER A 164 14.29 -9.55 8.68
CA SER A 164 13.71 -10.88 8.52
C SER A 164 13.83 -11.62 9.85
N PRO A 165 12.73 -12.03 10.49
CA PRO A 165 11.33 -11.85 10.08
C PRO A 165 10.89 -10.39 9.96
N SER A 166 9.92 -10.14 9.05
CA SER A 166 9.38 -8.81 8.84
C SER A 166 8.38 -8.41 9.94
N PHE A 167 8.10 -7.11 10.05
CA PHE A 167 7.10 -6.52 10.95
C PHE A 167 6.57 -5.22 10.34
N ALA A 168 5.39 -4.78 10.74
CA ALA A 168 4.65 -3.69 10.10
C ALA A 168 5.49 -2.43 9.81
N LEU A 169 6.28 -1.95 10.78
CA LEU A 169 7.15 -0.77 10.58
C LEU A 169 8.36 -1.03 9.67
N ALA A 170 8.63 -2.27 9.27
CA ALA A 170 9.69 -2.56 8.30
C ALA A 170 9.26 -2.31 6.85
N THR A 171 7.95 -2.18 6.57
CA THR A 171 7.39 -1.99 5.24
C THR A 171 8.08 -0.86 4.46
N GLN A 172 8.28 0.31 5.07
CA GLN A 172 8.97 1.45 4.45
C GLN A 172 10.47 1.55 4.81
N TYR A 173 11.07 0.50 5.38
CA TYR A 173 12.51 0.45 5.61
C TYR A 173 13.21 0.04 4.32
N MET A 174 13.35 0.97 3.40
CA MET A 174 13.85 0.78 2.04
C MET A 174 14.81 1.89 1.62
N SER A 175 15.51 1.70 0.50
CA SER A 175 16.35 2.74 -0.08
C SER A 175 15.51 3.88 -0.68
N SER A 176 16.12 5.05 -0.83
CA SER A 176 15.44 6.17 -1.49
C SER A 176 15.14 5.89 -2.96
N TRP A 177 15.96 5.07 -3.63
CA TRP A 177 15.70 4.62 -5.00
C TRP A 177 14.42 3.79 -5.10
N GLU A 178 14.25 2.84 -4.18
CA GLU A 178 13.03 2.03 -4.09
C GLU A 178 11.81 2.91 -3.84
N LEU A 179 11.88 3.82 -2.86
CA LEU A 179 10.81 4.78 -2.58
C LEU A 179 10.42 5.59 -3.82
N PHE A 180 11.41 6.13 -4.56
CA PHE A 180 11.15 6.89 -5.77
C PHE A 180 10.53 6.03 -6.89
N SER A 181 11.00 4.79 -7.04
CA SER A 181 10.46 3.87 -8.05
C SER A 181 8.98 3.57 -7.77
N LEU A 182 8.63 3.25 -6.51
CA LEU A 182 7.25 2.97 -6.13
C LEU A 182 6.36 4.21 -6.27
N GLY A 183 6.83 5.37 -5.80
CA GLY A 183 6.11 6.64 -5.97
C GLY A 183 5.94 7.04 -7.44
N PHE A 184 6.90 6.68 -8.31
CA PHE A 184 6.79 6.90 -9.76
C PHE A 184 5.70 6.01 -10.38
N PHE A 185 5.61 4.73 -10.00
CA PHE A 185 4.54 3.83 -10.45
C PHE A 185 3.17 4.36 -10.04
N ASP A 186 3.02 4.73 -8.76
CA ASP A 186 1.77 5.36 -8.27
C ASP A 186 1.40 6.59 -9.11
N MET A 187 2.36 7.50 -9.34
CA MET A 187 2.13 8.72 -10.11
C MET A 187 1.73 8.43 -11.56
N VAL A 188 2.38 7.50 -12.22
CA VAL A 188 2.06 7.09 -13.60
C VAL A 188 0.64 6.54 -13.67
N ASN A 189 0.27 5.65 -12.75
CA ASN A 189 -1.02 4.99 -12.74
C ASN A 189 -2.18 5.95 -12.51
N ILE A 190 -2.06 6.82 -11.49
CA ILE A 190 -3.09 7.83 -11.20
C ILE A 190 -3.25 8.85 -12.32
N THR A 191 -2.14 9.19 -13.02
CA THR A 191 -2.16 10.12 -14.16
C THR A 191 -2.77 9.46 -15.39
N LEU A 192 -2.36 8.23 -15.71
CA LEU A 192 -2.87 7.46 -16.84
C LEU A 192 -4.39 7.26 -16.76
N LEU A 193 -4.89 6.94 -15.57
CA LEU A 193 -6.31 6.72 -15.30
C LEU A 193 -7.07 8.02 -15.02
N GLN A 194 -6.40 9.17 -15.00
CA GLN A 194 -6.99 10.47 -14.66
C GLN A 194 -7.80 10.41 -13.35
N CYS A 195 -7.21 9.81 -12.32
CA CYS A 195 -7.89 9.57 -11.07
C CYS A 195 -8.34 10.87 -10.39
N HIS A 196 -9.58 10.87 -9.89
CA HIS A 196 -10.07 11.95 -9.04
C HIS A 196 -9.23 12.03 -7.74
N PRO A 197 -8.94 13.22 -7.15
CA PRO A 197 -8.11 13.33 -5.94
C PRO A 197 -8.59 12.48 -4.75
N LEU A 198 -9.90 12.32 -4.56
CA LEU A 198 -10.44 11.42 -3.53
C LEU A 198 -10.08 9.96 -3.83
N THR A 199 -10.11 9.55 -5.10
CA THR A 199 -9.68 8.20 -5.51
C THR A 199 -8.19 7.98 -5.23
N VAL A 200 -7.34 8.98 -5.49
CA VAL A 200 -5.91 8.93 -5.17
C VAL A 200 -5.69 8.72 -3.66
N MET A 201 -6.44 9.44 -2.82
CA MET A 201 -6.35 9.27 -1.36
C MET A 201 -6.77 7.85 -0.93
N VAL A 202 -7.88 7.34 -1.47
CA VAL A 202 -8.35 5.98 -1.16
C VAL A 202 -7.37 4.93 -1.65
N PHE A 203 -6.87 5.05 -2.88
CA PHE A 203 -5.84 4.17 -3.41
C PHE A 203 -4.60 4.14 -2.51
N HIS A 204 -4.09 5.30 -2.10
CA HIS A 204 -2.94 5.39 -1.20
C HIS A 204 -3.19 4.67 0.13
N VAL A 205 -4.36 4.87 0.76
CA VAL A 205 -4.71 4.18 2.01
C VAL A 205 -4.76 2.67 1.82
N VAL A 206 -5.41 2.20 0.75
CA VAL A 206 -5.52 0.76 0.46
C VAL A 206 -4.15 0.15 0.14
N ASN A 207 -3.35 0.80 -0.73
CA ASN A 207 -2.02 0.33 -1.10
C ASN A 207 -1.10 0.21 0.12
N ILE A 208 -1.08 1.23 0.99
CA ILE A 208 -0.31 1.20 2.25
C ILE A 208 -0.82 0.13 3.20
N TRP A 209 -2.14 -0.03 3.35
CA TRP A 209 -2.71 -1.09 4.19
C TRP A 209 -2.27 -2.48 3.74
N LEU A 210 -2.39 -2.79 2.45
CA LEU A 210 -1.99 -4.08 1.89
C LEU A 210 -0.50 -4.35 2.12
N SER A 211 0.36 -3.37 1.82
CA SER A 211 1.81 -3.49 2.05
C SER A 211 2.15 -3.70 3.53
N VAL A 212 1.50 -2.98 4.43
CA VAL A 212 1.72 -3.11 5.89
C VAL A 212 1.21 -4.44 6.42
N GLU A 213 0.02 -4.90 5.96
CA GLU A 213 -0.51 -6.20 6.34
C GLU A 213 0.45 -7.33 5.93
N ASP A 214 0.98 -7.30 4.69
CA ASP A 214 1.89 -8.32 4.18
C ASP A 214 3.22 -8.38 4.93
N HIS A 215 3.66 -7.25 5.50
CA HIS A 215 4.87 -7.20 6.35
C HIS A 215 4.59 -7.43 7.84
N SER A 216 3.33 -7.45 8.26
CA SER A 216 2.95 -7.43 9.68
C SER A 216 3.46 -8.60 10.52
N GLY A 217 3.67 -9.75 9.88
CA GLY A 217 3.99 -11.01 10.54
C GLY A 217 2.79 -11.69 11.22
N TYR A 218 1.57 -11.15 11.04
CA TYR A 218 0.33 -11.70 11.59
C TYR A 218 -0.61 -12.22 10.50
N GLU A 219 -1.09 -13.44 10.64
CA GLU A 219 -2.07 -14.08 9.75
C GLU A 219 -3.37 -14.31 10.52
N PHE A 220 -4.37 -13.48 10.30
CA PHE A 220 -5.69 -13.62 10.91
C PHE A 220 -6.67 -14.37 10.00
N PRO A 221 -7.78 -14.93 10.55
CA PRO A 221 -8.84 -15.53 9.73
C PRO A 221 -9.50 -14.54 8.74
N TRP A 222 -9.39 -13.25 9.01
CA TRP A 222 -9.92 -12.15 8.20
C TRP A 222 -8.85 -11.36 7.45
N SER A 223 -7.60 -11.83 7.41
CA SER A 223 -6.54 -11.22 6.60
C SER A 223 -6.95 -11.19 5.13
N THR A 224 -6.50 -10.16 4.40
CA THR A 224 -6.96 -9.87 3.03
C THR A 224 -6.86 -11.09 2.11
N HIS A 225 -5.78 -11.88 2.20
CA HIS A 225 -5.62 -13.08 1.38
C HIS A 225 -6.63 -14.20 1.69
N LYS A 226 -7.25 -14.19 2.88
CA LYS A 226 -8.33 -15.15 3.21
C LYS A 226 -9.67 -14.71 2.62
N LEU A 227 -9.84 -13.41 2.36
CA LEU A 227 -11.06 -12.84 1.78
C LEU A 227 -11.04 -12.88 0.25
N VAL A 228 -9.86 -12.88 -0.37
CA VAL A 228 -9.69 -13.00 -1.81
C VAL A 228 -9.68 -14.48 -2.20
N PRO A 229 -10.64 -14.95 -3.01
CA PRO A 229 -10.77 -16.37 -3.34
C PRO A 229 -9.63 -16.90 -4.21
N PHE A 230 -9.52 -18.22 -4.30
CA PHE A 230 -8.64 -18.98 -5.22
C PHE A 230 -7.13 -18.72 -5.01
N GLY A 231 -6.74 -18.10 -3.89
CA GLY A 231 -5.34 -17.74 -3.62
C GLY A 231 -4.78 -16.74 -4.62
N TRP A 232 -5.62 -15.85 -5.13
CA TRP A 232 -5.20 -14.80 -6.07
C TRP A 232 -4.40 -13.70 -5.37
N TYR A 233 -4.53 -13.57 -4.06
CA TYR A 233 -3.74 -12.66 -3.22
C TYR A 233 -2.77 -13.47 -2.36
N GLY A 234 -1.49 -13.05 -2.30
CA GLY A 234 -0.43 -13.75 -1.59
C GLY A 234 -0.52 -13.65 -0.07
N GLY A 235 -0.56 -12.44 0.43
CA GLY A 235 -0.66 -12.13 1.85
C GLY A 235 0.64 -12.34 2.64
N VAL A 236 0.53 -12.20 3.95
CA VAL A 236 1.67 -12.14 4.86
C VAL A 236 2.58 -13.38 4.81
N ALA A 237 2.02 -14.59 4.73
CA ALA A 237 2.82 -15.82 4.69
C ALA A 237 3.59 -15.97 3.36
N HIS A 238 3.00 -15.54 2.24
CA HIS A 238 3.63 -15.48 0.93
C HIS A 238 4.83 -14.51 0.95
N HIS A 239 4.64 -13.35 1.54
CA HIS A 239 5.65 -12.29 1.60
C HIS A 239 6.76 -12.58 2.64
N ASP A 240 6.43 -13.18 3.79
CA ASP A 240 7.42 -13.66 4.78
C ASP A 240 8.34 -14.73 4.16
N LEU A 241 7.78 -15.63 3.35
CA LEU A 241 8.56 -16.63 2.61
C LEU A 241 9.51 -15.97 1.61
N HIS A 242 9.04 -14.93 0.90
CA HIS A 242 9.90 -14.13 0.03
C HIS A 242 11.06 -13.49 0.79
N HIS A 243 10.79 -12.83 1.92
CA HIS A 243 11.82 -12.21 2.77
C HIS A 243 12.83 -13.21 3.34
N SER A 244 12.45 -14.48 3.49
CA SER A 244 13.34 -15.53 4.01
C SER A 244 14.15 -16.24 2.93
N GLN A 245 13.60 -16.42 1.72
CA GLN A 245 14.22 -17.19 0.64
C GLN A 245 14.81 -16.37 -0.50
N PHE A 246 14.36 -15.15 -0.72
CA PHE A 246 14.83 -14.17 -1.72
C PHE A 246 14.66 -14.57 -3.21
N ASN A 247 14.19 -15.75 -3.54
CA ASN A 247 14.16 -16.29 -4.91
C ASN A 247 12.78 -16.77 -5.38
N CYS A 248 11.74 -16.50 -4.62
CA CYS A 248 10.35 -16.87 -4.90
C CYS A 248 9.39 -15.75 -4.46
N ASN A 249 8.14 -15.83 -4.88
CA ASN A 249 7.05 -14.97 -4.41
C ASN A 249 7.36 -13.47 -4.57
N PHE A 250 7.68 -13.07 -5.78
CA PHE A 250 8.11 -11.68 -6.05
C PHE A 250 6.96 -10.70 -6.18
N ALA A 251 5.73 -11.16 -6.48
CA ALA A 251 4.57 -10.28 -6.58
C ALA A 251 4.25 -9.64 -5.22
N PRO A 252 4.01 -8.32 -5.16
CA PRO A 252 3.67 -7.67 -3.90
C PRO A 252 2.32 -8.12 -3.37
N TYR A 253 1.33 -8.30 -4.26
CA TYR A 253 -0.05 -8.61 -3.88
C TYR A 253 -0.60 -9.85 -4.58
N PHE A 254 -0.62 -9.84 -5.93
CA PHE A 254 -1.36 -10.83 -6.71
C PHE A 254 -0.46 -11.97 -7.21
N THR A 255 -0.80 -13.20 -6.85
CA THR A 255 0.02 -14.40 -7.10
C THR A 255 0.09 -14.83 -8.58
N HIS A 256 -0.70 -14.20 -9.48
CA HIS A 256 -0.78 -14.63 -10.88
C HIS A 256 0.54 -14.48 -11.64
N TRP A 257 1.35 -13.46 -11.33
CA TRP A 257 2.67 -13.27 -11.94
C TRP A 257 3.65 -14.36 -11.52
N ASP A 258 3.69 -14.69 -10.22
CA ASP A 258 4.52 -15.76 -9.70
C ASP A 258 4.09 -17.12 -10.24
N ARG A 259 2.77 -17.34 -10.43
CA ARG A 259 2.24 -18.55 -11.10
C ARG A 259 2.70 -18.63 -12.55
N LEU A 260 2.57 -17.53 -13.28
CA LEU A 260 2.92 -17.46 -14.71
C LEU A 260 4.41 -17.71 -14.95
N LEU A 261 5.28 -17.19 -14.10
CA LEU A 261 6.74 -17.33 -14.22
C LEU A 261 7.32 -18.50 -13.42
N GLY A 262 6.50 -19.31 -12.75
CA GLY A 262 6.93 -20.47 -11.98
C GLY A 262 7.74 -20.11 -10.72
N THR A 263 7.56 -18.91 -10.19
CA THR A 263 8.23 -18.42 -8.98
C THR A 263 7.34 -18.52 -7.74
N LEU A 264 6.08 -18.91 -7.89
CA LEU A 264 5.18 -19.15 -6.76
C LEU A 264 5.66 -20.34 -5.94
N GLN A 265 5.94 -20.10 -4.68
CA GLN A 265 6.09 -21.16 -3.69
C GLN A 265 4.95 -21.06 -2.66
N PRO A 266 4.23 -22.18 -2.41
CA PRO A 266 3.20 -22.17 -1.39
C PRO A 266 3.84 -21.96 -0.02
N ALA A 267 3.35 -20.96 0.70
CA ALA A 267 3.65 -20.85 2.12
C ALA A 267 3.01 -22.06 2.80
N HIS A 268 3.77 -22.77 3.61
CA HIS A 268 3.22 -23.91 4.36
C HIS A 268 2.09 -23.39 5.26
N ALA A 269 0.86 -23.85 5.00
CA ALA A 269 -0.24 -23.62 5.91
C ALA A 269 0.14 -24.24 7.27
N LYS A 270 0.06 -23.44 8.33
CA LYS A 270 0.17 -23.95 9.70
C LYS A 270 -1.03 -24.81 10.03
#